data_ba90e9f0bccb434923266629db78ffcb
#
_entry.id   ba90e9f0bccb434923266629db78ffcb
#
_cell.length_a   1.000
_cell.length_b   1.000
_cell.length_c   1.000
_cell.angle_alpha   90.00
_cell.angle_beta   90.00
_cell.angle_gamma   90.00
#
_symmetry.space_group_name_H-M   'P 1'
#
loop_
_entity.id
_entity.type
_entity.pdbx_description
1 polymer ?
#
loop_
_entity_poly.entity_id
_entity_poly.type
_entity_poly.pdbx_seq_one_letter_code
_entity_poly.pdbx_strand_id
1 'polypeptide(L)'
;MAKTLSRADFEAALVTTHLPTLAICVAQAAGNDRLLDLATPVYDFWGDGMGDFPPEVQAEIRAEADRILWPILSGTAHAAPLPDDARIQRMISWIAGGEVPARYLPFLAEELMLDGIDRRAPAPVQAPRKLSALVIGAGMSGLLAAHRLRQAGVEVTILEANEDVGGTWLLNRYPGVRVDTPNHLYSYSFEPNHDWPEFYSQGDVLLAYF
;
A
#
# COMPACT_ATOMS: atom_id res chain seq x y z
N MET A 1 2.34 11.07 -16.39
CA MET A 1 2.40 12.29 -15.55
C MET A 1 1.35 12.14 -14.46
N ALA A 2 1.74 12.12 -13.19
CA ALA A 2 0.76 12.09 -12.10
C ALA A 2 -0.19 13.29 -12.22
N LYS A 3 -1.48 13.05 -12.14
CA LYS A 3 -2.50 14.10 -12.16
C LYS A 3 -2.28 15.01 -10.95
N THR A 4 -2.14 16.31 -11.17
CA THR A 4 -2.03 17.24 -10.03
C THR A 4 -3.35 17.21 -9.27
N LEU A 5 -3.30 16.84 -8.00
CA LEU A 5 -4.46 16.80 -7.11
C LEU A 5 -5.05 18.20 -6.96
N SER A 6 -6.32 18.40 -7.31
CA SER A 6 -7.00 19.66 -7.07
C SER A 6 -7.52 19.73 -5.64
N ARG A 7 -7.76 20.97 -5.14
CA ARG A 7 -8.38 21.16 -3.82
C ARG A 7 -9.74 20.47 -3.71
N ALA A 8 -10.56 20.56 -4.76
CA ALA A 8 -11.87 19.94 -4.80
C ALA A 8 -11.79 18.40 -4.77
N ASP A 9 -10.83 17.79 -5.49
CA ASP A 9 -10.61 16.35 -5.45
C ASP A 9 -10.16 15.90 -4.04
N PHE A 10 -9.30 16.67 -3.38
CA PHE A 10 -8.85 16.40 -2.01
C PHE A 10 -10.02 16.46 -1.02
N GLU A 11 -10.84 17.51 -1.06
CA GLU A 11 -12.03 17.65 -0.20
C GLU A 11 -13.02 16.51 -0.40
N ALA A 12 -13.27 16.12 -1.64
CA ALA A 12 -14.13 14.97 -1.96
C ALA A 12 -13.56 13.66 -1.40
N ALA A 13 -12.24 13.46 -1.51
CA ALA A 13 -11.57 12.29 -0.96
C ALA A 13 -11.67 12.19 0.56
N LEU A 14 -11.58 13.31 1.29
CA LEU A 14 -11.70 13.32 2.75
C LEU A 14 -13.05 12.77 3.25
N VAL A 15 -14.10 12.90 2.45
CA VAL A 15 -15.45 12.41 2.83
C VAL A 15 -15.50 10.88 2.84
N THR A 16 -14.84 10.23 1.89
CA THR A 16 -14.93 8.79 1.63
C THR A 16 -13.71 8.00 2.12
N THR A 17 -12.65 8.70 2.56
CA THR A 17 -11.41 8.04 2.99
C THR A 17 -11.63 7.24 4.27
N HIS A 18 -11.00 6.05 4.34
CA HIS A 18 -10.97 5.21 5.53
C HIS A 18 -10.36 5.95 6.72
N LEU A 19 -11.16 6.24 7.72
CA LEU A 19 -10.80 7.13 8.84
C LEU A 19 -9.62 6.66 9.68
N PRO A 20 -9.49 5.36 10.04
CA PRO A 20 -8.31 4.90 10.77
C PRO A 20 -7.01 5.12 10.00
N THR A 21 -7.01 4.85 8.70
CA THR A 21 -5.83 5.10 7.84
C THR A 21 -5.54 6.59 7.74
N LEU A 22 -6.57 7.42 7.58
CA LEU A 22 -6.41 8.88 7.53
C LEU A 22 -5.78 9.41 8.81
N ALA A 23 -6.25 8.97 9.97
CA ALA A 23 -5.72 9.39 11.29
C ALA A 23 -4.24 9.02 11.45
N ILE A 24 -3.83 7.82 11.02
CA ILE A 24 -2.43 7.39 11.02
C ILE A 24 -1.59 8.26 10.08
N CYS A 25 -2.06 8.51 8.86
CA CYS A 25 -1.34 9.37 7.91
C CYS A 25 -1.15 10.78 8.45
N VAL A 26 -2.19 11.34 9.07
CA VAL A 26 -2.12 12.68 9.71
C VAL A 26 -1.15 12.67 10.88
N ALA A 27 -1.25 11.68 11.78
CA ALA A 27 -0.34 11.56 12.92
C ALA A 27 1.12 11.48 12.48
N GLN A 28 1.41 10.66 11.46
CA GLN A 28 2.75 10.53 10.90
C GLN A 28 3.22 11.84 10.27
N ALA A 29 2.38 12.46 9.42
CA ALA A 29 2.73 13.71 8.73
C ALA A 29 2.90 14.89 9.67
N ALA A 30 2.11 14.97 10.75
CA ALA A 30 2.20 15.99 11.79
C ALA A 30 3.34 15.76 12.80
N GLY A 31 3.88 14.55 12.89
CA GLY A 31 4.90 14.19 13.86
C GLY A 31 4.39 14.09 15.31
N ASN A 32 3.08 13.94 15.52
CA ASN A 32 2.48 13.81 16.85
C ASN A 32 1.30 12.82 16.85
N ASP A 33 0.90 12.37 18.03
CA ASP A 33 -0.09 11.31 18.20
C ASP A 33 -1.44 11.83 18.69
N ARG A 34 -1.70 13.13 18.60
CA ARG A 34 -2.92 13.76 19.14
C ARG A 34 -4.22 13.06 18.69
N LEU A 35 -4.32 12.69 17.41
CA LEU A 35 -5.50 12.00 16.91
C LEU A 35 -5.62 10.57 17.46
N LEU A 36 -4.48 9.90 17.68
CA LEU A 36 -4.47 8.55 18.22
C LEU A 36 -4.88 8.51 19.71
N ASP A 37 -4.77 9.66 20.41
CA ASP A 37 -5.19 9.80 21.79
C ASP A 37 -6.70 10.06 21.94
N LEU A 38 -7.40 10.42 20.86
CA LEU A 38 -8.83 10.74 20.92
C LEU A 38 -9.73 9.48 21.07
N ALA A 39 -9.42 8.47 20.26
CA ALA A 39 -10.15 7.20 20.25
C ALA A 39 -9.31 6.13 19.58
N THR A 40 -9.56 4.87 19.93
CA THR A 40 -9.01 3.71 19.24
C THR A 40 -10.05 3.15 18.29
N PRO A 41 -9.72 2.77 17.04
CA PRO A 41 -10.68 2.21 16.11
C PRO A 41 -11.22 0.86 16.63
N VAL A 42 -12.49 0.65 16.45
CA VAL A 42 -13.17 -0.62 16.74
C VAL A 42 -13.62 -1.23 15.41
N TYR A 43 -13.35 -2.49 15.22
CA TYR A 43 -13.75 -3.21 14.01
C TYR A 43 -14.80 -4.25 14.35
N ASP A 44 -16.03 -4.00 13.94
CA ASP A 44 -17.09 -5.00 13.97
C ASP A 44 -17.06 -5.80 12.65
N PHE A 45 -17.29 -7.10 12.73
CA PHE A 45 -17.36 -7.98 11.55
C PHE A 45 -18.43 -7.54 10.54
N TRP A 46 -19.51 -6.92 11.01
CA TRP A 46 -20.61 -6.41 10.19
C TRP A 46 -20.57 -4.89 9.98
N GLY A 47 -19.58 -4.23 10.54
CA GLY A 47 -19.38 -2.78 10.42
C GLY A 47 -18.91 -2.36 9.03
N ASP A 48 -18.90 -1.05 8.82
CA ASP A 48 -18.40 -0.43 7.57
C ASP A 48 -16.86 -0.39 7.48
N GLY A 49 -16.16 -0.89 8.52
CA GLY A 49 -14.70 -0.86 8.61
C GLY A 49 -14.12 0.53 8.91
N MET A 50 -14.94 1.55 9.12
CA MET A 50 -14.51 2.93 9.35
C MET A 50 -14.02 3.22 10.77
N GLY A 51 -13.89 2.17 11.64
CA GLY A 51 -13.32 2.27 12.98
C GLY A 51 -14.31 2.65 14.06
N ASP A 52 -15.59 2.75 13.73
CA ASP A 52 -16.73 3.05 14.64
C ASP A 52 -16.50 4.30 15.52
N PHE A 53 -15.89 5.34 14.93
CA PHE A 53 -15.62 6.58 15.63
C PHE A 53 -16.89 7.41 15.86
N PRO A 54 -17.05 8.04 17.05
CA PRO A 54 -18.08 9.05 17.28
C PRO A 54 -18.03 10.17 16.23
N PRO A 55 -19.16 10.79 15.85
CA PRO A 55 -19.21 11.84 14.82
C PRO A 55 -18.24 13.01 15.05
N GLU A 56 -18.03 13.41 16.30
CA GLU A 56 -17.09 14.46 16.68
C GLU A 56 -15.64 14.07 16.42
N VAL A 57 -15.25 12.81 16.64
CA VAL A 57 -13.92 12.28 16.35
C VAL A 57 -13.72 12.19 14.83
N GLN A 58 -14.73 11.74 14.10
CA GLN A 58 -14.67 11.73 12.63
C GLN A 58 -14.46 13.13 12.05
N ALA A 59 -15.19 14.12 12.57
CA ALA A 59 -15.04 15.52 12.14
C ALA A 59 -13.63 16.05 12.46
N GLU A 60 -13.11 15.74 13.63
CA GLU A 60 -11.77 16.14 14.06
C GLU A 60 -10.67 15.53 13.19
N ILE A 61 -10.77 14.22 12.87
CA ILE A 61 -9.82 13.56 11.97
C ILE A 61 -9.81 14.24 10.62
N ARG A 62 -10.98 14.54 10.03
CA ARG A 62 -11.04 15.22 8.73
C ARG A 62 -10.52 16.64 8.77
N ALA A 63 -10.83 17.40 9.83
CA ALA A 63 -10.34 18.76 10.00
C ALA A 63 -8.83 18.82 10.13
N GLU A 64 -8.24 17.89 10.91
CA GLU A 64 -6.79 17.79 11.03
C GLU A 64 -6.13 17.31 9.73
N ALA A 65 -6.77 16.38 9.01
CA ALA A 65 -6.28 15.96 7.70
C ALA A 65 -6.23 17.13 6.73
N ASP A 66 -7.25 17.97 6.69
CA ASP A 66 -7.26 19.17 5.89
C ASP A 66 -6.11 20.12 6.26
N ARG A 67 -5.96 20.39 7.54
CA ARG A 67 -4.96 21.31 8.08
C ARG A 67 -3.53 20.84 7.85
N ILE A 68 -3.26 19.53 7.93
CA ILE A 68 -1.90 18.97 7.85
C ILE A 68 -1.56 18.48 6.45
N LEU A 69 -2.46 17.72 5.81
CA LEU A 69 -2.11 17.04 4.56
C LEU A 69 -2.20 17.96 3.35
N TRP A 70 -3.17 18.89 3.31
CA TRP A 70 -3.29 19.76 2.15
C TRP A 70 -2.06 20.65 1.90
N PRO A 71 -1.46 21.33 2.90
CA PRO A 71 -0.22 22.07 2.70
C PRO A 71 0.94 21.20 2.19
N ILE A 72 1.02 19.95 2.65
CA ILE A 72 2.06 19.01 2.20
C ILE A 72 1.82 18.59 0.75
N LEU A 73 0.60 18.18 0.41
CA LEU A 73 0.22 17.75 -0.94
C LEU A 73 0.30 18.88 -1.97
N SER A 74 0.04 20.12 -1.55
CA SER A 74 0.18 21.32 -2.40
C SER A 74 1.62 21.86 -2.48
N GLY A 75 2.57 21.24 -1.78
CA GLY A 75 3.98 21.62 -1.79
C GLY A 75 4.32 22.88 -0.97
N THR A 76 3.42 23.32 -0.07
CA THR A 76 3.63 24.50 0.78
C THR A 76 4.16 24.16 2.18
N ALA A 77 4.19 22.89 2.56
CA ALA A 77 4.75 22.39 3.80
C ALA A 77 5.43 21.02 3.59
N HIS A 78 6.13 20.56 4.62
CA HIS A 78 6.79 19.26 4.64
C HIS A 78 6.20 18.38 5.75
N ALA A 79 6.14 17.07 5.52
CA ALA A 79 5.81 16.10 6.55
C ALA A 79 6.92 16.05 7.62
N ALA A 80 6.53 15.65 8.82
CA ALA A 80 7.48 15.37 9.89
C ALA A 80 8.46 14.25 9.48
N PRO A 81 9.64 14.16 10.12
CA PRO A 81 10.57 13.06 9.95
C PRO A 81 9.90 11.69 10.20
N LEU A 82 10.48 10.64 9.63
CA LEU A 82 10.00 9.28 9.86
C LEU A 82 9.97 8.95 11.36
N PRO A 83 8.93 8.24 11.84
CA PRO A 83 8.81 7.85 13.23
C PRO A 83 9.86 6.80 13.60
N ASP A 84 10.24 6.78 14.86
CA ASP A 84 11.04 5.70 15.43
C ASP A 84 10.23 4.40 15.63
N ASP A 85 10.92 3.32 15.94
CA ASP A 85 10.32 1.99 16.12
C ASP A 85 9.24 1.97 17.21
N ALA A 86 9.40 2.72 18.29
CA ALA A 86 8.41 2.76 19.37
C ALA A 86 7.12 3.42 18.91
N ARG A 87 7.24 4.48 18.12
CA ARG A 87 6.08 5.17 17.55
C ARG A 87 5.43 4.35 16.44
N ILE A 88 6.20 3.69 15.59
CA ILE A 88 5.68 2.74 14.59
C ILE A 88 4.88 1.65 15.29
N GLN A 89 5.43 1.04 16.34
CA GLN A 89 4.74 0.02 17.13
C GLN A 89 3.41 0.51 17.71
N ARG A 90 3.39 1.73 18.23
CA ARG A 90 2.17 2.36 18.74
C ARG A 90 1.12 2.56 17.64
N MET A 91 1.53 3.10 16.50
CA MET A 91 0.64 3.35 15.37
C MET A 91 0.06 2.05 14.80
N ILE A 92 0.87 1.00 14.68
CA ILE A 92 0.43 -0.33 14.25
C ILE A 92 -0.58 -0.91 15.23
N SER A 93 -0.30 -0.84 16.53
CA SER A 93 -1.21 -1.34 17.57
C SER A 93 -2.53 -0.57 17.59
N TRP A 94 -2.45 0.75 17.41
CA TRP A 94 -3.64 1.59 17.35
C TRP A 94 -4.53 1.24 16.15
N ILE A 95 -3.97 1.14 14.93
CA ILE A 95 -4.76 0.83 13.73
C ILE A 95 -5.29 -0.62 13.73
N ALA A 96 -4.63 -1.53 14.45
CA ALA A 96 -5.12 -2.88 14.66
C ALA A 96 -6.28 -2.97 15.68
N GLY A 97 -6.61 -1.88 16.35
CA GLY A 97 -7.62 -1.86 17.41
C GLY A 97 -7.20 -2.55 18.72
N GLY A 98 -5.89 -2.84 18.89
CA GLY A 98 -5.36 -3.53 20.04
C GLY A 98 -3.85 -3.75 19.99
N GLU A 99 -3.27 -4.26 21.08
CA GLU A 99 -1.84 -4.46 21.16
C GLU A 99 -1.34 -5.50 20.14
N VAL A 100 -0.42 -5.06 19.28
CA VAL A 100 0.33 -5.93 18.36
C VAL A 100 1.67 -6.27 19.02
N PRO A 101 2.01 -7.57 19.25
CA PRO A 101 3.25 -7.93 19.90
C PRO A 101 4.49 -7.40 19.17
N ALA A 102 5.44 -6.83 19.92
CA ALA A 102 6.64 -6.18 19.38
C ALA A 102 7.48 -7.08 18.46
N ARG A 103 7.39 -8.41 18.62
CA ARG A 103 8.06 -9.37 17.73
C ARG A 103 7.65 -9.26 16.26
N TYR A 104 6.50 -8.67 15.96
CA TYR A 104 6.04 -8.45 14.58
C TYR A 104 6.53 -7.13 13.99
N LEU A 105 7.07 -6.22 14.81
CA LEU A 105 7.49 -4.90 14.36
C LEU A 105 8.51 -4.94 13.20
N PRO A 106 9.57 -5.77 13.22
CA PRO A 106 10.53 -5.80 12.11
C PRO A 106 9.87 -6.16 10.78
N PHE A 107 8.96 -7.14 10.79
CA PHE A 107 8.21 -7.54 9.59
C PHE A 107 7.26 -6.45 9.10
N LEU A 108 6.49 -5.85 10.01
CA LEU A 108 5.50 -4.82 9.66
C LEU A 108 6.17 -3.51 9.21
N ALA A 109 7.29 -3.13 9.83
CA ALA A 109 8.08 -1.97 9.42
C ALA A 109 8.70 -2.16 8.02
N GLU A 110 9.12 -3.40 7.70
CA GLU A 110 9.59 -3.75 6.36
C GLU A 110 8.47 -3.61 5.31
N GLU A 111 7.24 -4.04 5.62
CA GLU A 111 6.09 -3.89 4.73
C GLU A 111 5.71 -2.43 4.50
N LEU A 112 5.85 -1.58 5.51
CA LEU A 112 5.52 -0.16 5.39
C LEU A 112 6.46 0.61 4.44
N MET A 113 7.69 0.13 4.24
CA MET A 113 8.70 0.76 3.37
C MET A 113 8.76 2.30 3.51
N LEU A 114 8.63 2.82 4.72
CA LEU A 114 8.52 4.26 4.98
C LEU A 114 9.70 5.08 4.45
N ASP A 115 10.87 4.47 4.35
CA ASP A 115 12.10 5.06 3.79
C ASP A 115 12.29 4.77 2.28
N GLY A 116 11.33 4.08 1.64
CA GLY A 116 11.38 3.70 0.24
C GLY A 116 12.39 2.59 -0.08
N ILE A 117 12.97 1.93 0.93
CA ILE A 117 13.94 0.86 0.73
C ILE A 117 13.24 -0.49 0.67
N ASP A 118 13.31 -1.16 -0.47
CA ASP A 118 12.85 -2.54 -0.62
C ASP A 118 13.85 -3.51 0.02
N ARG A 119 13.65 -3.84 1.30
CA ARG A 119 14.51 -4.75 2.05
C ARG A 119 14.41 -6.21 1.61
N ARG A 120 13.42 -6.53 0.76
CA ARG A 120 13.25 -7.84 0.14
C ARG A 120 14.00 -7.99 -1.15
N ALA A 121 14.60 -6.91 -1.66
CA ALA A 121 15.48 -7.00 -2.81
C ALA A 121 16.66 -7.91 -2.48
N PRO A 122 16.88 -9.00 -3.23
CA PRO A 122 17.97 -9.91 -2.94
C PRO A 122 19.31 -9.25 -3.23
N ALA A 123 20.31 -9.57 -2.41
CA ALA A 123 21.69 -9.19 -2.72
C ALA A 123 22.14 -9.88 -4.03
N PRO A 124 23.01 -9.22 -4.83
CA PRO A 124 23.59 -9.83 -6.02
C PRO A 124 24.28 -11.16 -5.69
N VAL A 125 23.97 -12.19 -6.47
CA VAL A 125 24.56 -13.52 -6.30
C VAL A 125 26.04 -13.47 -6.69
N GLN A 126 26.91 -13.87 -5.77
CA GLN A 126 28.32 -14.06 -6.04
C GLN A 126 28.55 -15.47 -6.61
N ALA A 127 28.82 -15.56 -7.90
CA ALA A 127 29.05 -16.83 -8.58
C ALA A 127 30.28 -16.75 -9.49
N PRO A 128 31.03 -17.87 -9.65
CA PRO A 128 32.22 -17.92 -10.53
C PRO A 128 31.89 -17.73 -12.01
N ARG A 129 30.62 -17.86 -12.38
CA ARG A 129 30.10 -17.67 -13.74
C ARG A 129 28.78 -16.92 -13.71
N LYS A 130 28.41 -16.27 -14.82
CA LYS A 130 27.06 -15.71 -14.99
C LYS A 130 26.02 -16.79 -14.83
N LEU A 131 25.01 -16.51 -14.04
CA LEU A 131 23.86 -17.38 -13.86
C LEU A 131 22.75 -16.96 -14.81
N SER A 132 22.04 -17.93 -15.33
CA SER A 132 20.79 -17.72 -16.06
C SER A 132 19.67 -18.55 -15.46
N ALA A 133 18.45 -18.07 -15.57
CA ALA A 133 17.24 -18.74 -15.12
C ALA A 133 16.17 -18.70 -16.21
N LEU A 134 15.43 -19.78 -16.28
CA LEU A 134 14.23 -19.88 -17.11
C LEU A 134 13.00 -19.91 -16.19
N VAL A 135 12.10 -18.95 -16.36
CA VAL A 135 10.82 -18.88 -15.64
C VAL A 135 9.72 -19.33 -16.59
N ILE A 136 8.90 -20.28 -16.16
CA ILE A 136 7.77 -20.79 -16.95
C ILE A 136 6.49 -20.16 -16.44
N GLY A 137 5.82 -19.39 -17.30
CA GLY A 137 4.62 -18.62 -17.02
C GLY A 137 4.89 -17.17 -16.66
N ALA A 138 4.14 -16.25 -17.28
CA ALA A 138 4.24 -14.80 -17.06
C ALA A 138 3.01 -14.24 -16.31
N GLY A 139 2.45 -15.01 -15.40
CA GLY A 139 1.49 -14.52 -14.42
C GLY A 139 2.21 -13.74 -13.29
N MET A 140 1.46 -13.25 -12.31
CA MET A 140 1.95 -12.46 -11.17
C MET A 140 3.21 -13.07 -10.53
N SER A 141 3.22 -14.37 -10.26
CA SER A 141 4.36 -15.05 -9.63
C SER A 141 5.59 -15.14 -10.53
N GLY A 142 5.39 -15.38 -11.83
CA GLY A 142 6.50 -15.46 -12.80
C GLY A 142 7.16 -14.09 -13.01
N LEU A 143 6.37 -13.04 -13.10
CA LEU A 143 6.86 -11.67 -13.20
C LEU A 143 7.62 -11.27 -11.93
N LEU A 144 7.10 -11.58 -10.72
CA LEU A 144 7.80 -11.38 -9.46
C LEU A 144 9.13 -12.13 -9.41
N ALA A 145 9.14 -13.41 -9.78
CA ALA A 145 10.35 -14.23 -9.78
C ALA A 145 11.40 -13.63 -10.73
N ALA A 146 10.99 -13.23 -11.93
CA ALA A 146 11.90 -12.61 -12.89
C ALA A 146 12.46 -11.27 -12.37
N HIS A 147 11.62 -10.44 -11.75
CA HIS A 147 12.05 -9.18 -11.14
C HIS A 147 13.12 -9.43 -10.06
N ARG A 148 12.86 -10.31 -9.11
CA ARG A 148 13.78 -10.62 -8.01
C ARG A 148 15.08 -11.28 -8.49
N LEU A 149 15.02 -12.19 -9.44
CA LEU A 149 16.21 -12.81 -10.03
C LEU A 149 17.08 -11.78 -10.78
N ARG A 150 16.48 -10.84 -11.50
CA ARG A 150 17.22 -9.76 -12.16
C ARG A 150 17.90 -8.84 -11.14
N GLN A 151 17.23 -8.51 -10.04
CA GLN A 151 17.84 -7.76 -8.92
C GLN A 151 19.04 -8.52 -8.34
N ALA A 152 18.97 -9.85 -8.26
CA ALA A 152 20.07 -10.72 -7.84
C ALA A 152 21.22 -10.84 -8.87
N GLY A 153 21.13 -10.18 -10.04
CA GLY A 153 22.14 -10.24 -11.08
C GLY A 153 22.07 -11.49 -11.95
N VAL A 154 20.94 -12.21 -11.94
CA VAL A 154 20.70 -13.40 -12.78
C VAL A 154 20.09 -12.97 -14.11
N GLU A 155 20.57 -13.51 -15.21
CA GLU A 155 19.94 -13.36 -16.52
C GLU A 155 18.66 -14.18 -16.58
N VAL A 156 17.52 -13.56 -16.94
CA VAL A 156 16.22 -14.23 -16.88
C VAL A 156 15.54 -14.21 -18.22
N THR A 157 15.06 -15.38 -18.61
CA THR A 157 14.14 -15.58 -19.73
C THR A 157 12.80 -16.09 -19.17
N ILE A 158 11.69 -15.48 -19.58
CA ILE A 158 10.35 -15.97 -19.25
C ILE A 158 9.77 -16.63 -20.50
N LEU A 159 9.22 -17.84 -20.32
CA LEU A 159 8.43 -18.51 -21.36
C LEU A 159 6.95 -18.45 -20.93
N GLU A 160 6.12 -17.89 -21.80
CA GLU A 160 4.68 -17.81 -21.62
C GLU A 160 3.99 -18.57 -22.77
N ALA A 161 2.91 -19.29 -22.45
CA ALA A 161 2.14 -20.06 -23.42
C ALA A 161 1.13 -19.21 -24.19
N ASN A 162 0.75 -18.08 -23.61
CA ASN A 162 -0.19 -17.13 -24.20
C ASN A 162 0.57 -16.01 -24.94
N GLU A 163 -0.16 -15.14 -25.59
CA GLU A 163 0.38 -14.05 -26.40
C GLU A 163 0.94 -12.87 -25.57
N ASP A 164 0.58 -12.79 -24.27
CA ASP A 164 0.99 -11.69 -23.39
C ASP A 164 1.12 -12.15 -21.94
N VAL A 165 1.61 -11.26 -21.08
CA VAL A 165 1.71 -11.45 -19.64
C VAL A 165 0.35 -11.32 -18.95
N GLY A 166 0.25 -11.66 -17.66
CA GLY A 166 -0.93 -11.40 -16.83
C GLY A 166 -1.60 -12.65 -16.27
N GLY A 167 -1.31 -13.85 -16.82
CA GLY A 167 -1.81 -15.12 -16.29
C GLY A 167 -3.33 -15.13 -16.10
N THR A 168 -3.79 -15.23 -14.85
CA THR A 168 -5.23 -15.24 -14.51
C THR A 168 -5.99 -14.06 -15.13
N TRP A 169 -5.42 -12.89 -15.15
CA TRP A 169 -6.06 -11.66 -15.63
C TRP A 169 -6.06 -11.56 -17.16
N LEU A 170 -5.14 -12.23 -17.83
CA LEU A 170 -5.15 -12.41 -19.28
C LEU A 170 -6.19 -13.45 -19.72
N LEU A 171 -6.30 -14.57 -18.99
CA LEU A 171 -7.12 -15.71 -19.38
C LEU A 171 -8.60 -15.56 -19.03
N ASN A 172 -8.93 -14.89 -17.92
CA ASN A 172 -10.31 -14.74 -17.45
C ASN A 172 -10.92 -13.44 -17.98
N ARG A 173 -11.81 -13.58 -18.97
CA ARG A 173 -12.43 -12.45 -19.70
C ARG A 173 -13.95 -12.42 -19.58
N TYR A 174 -14.54 -13.14 -18.62
CA TYR A 174 -15.99 -13.15 -18.43
C TYR A 174 -16.49 -11.81 -17.87
N PRO A 175 -17.76 -11.42 -18.16
CA PRO A 175 -18.33 -10.17 -17.67
C PRO A 175 -18.30 -10.07 -16.15
N GLY A 176 -17.80 -8.95 -15.63
CA GLY A 176 -17.75 -8.70 -14.20
C GLY A 176 -16.58 -9.35 -13.46
N VAL A 177 -15.61 -9.96 -14.18
CA VAL A 177 -14.38 -10.48 -13.55
C VAL A 177 -13.65 -9.35 -12.81
N ARG A 178 -13.34 -9.59 -11.54
CA ARG A 178 -12.63 -8.63 -10.66
C ARG A 178 -11.90 -9.35 -9.54
N VAL A 179 -10.99 -8.65 -8.91
CA VAL A 179 -10.35 -9.15 -7.70
C VAL A 179 -11.33 -9.16 -6.53
N ASP A 180 -11.19 -10.13 -5.64
CA ASP A 180 -12.00 -10.33 -4.43
C ASP A 180 -11.29 -9.87 -3.16
N THR A 181 -10.10 -9.31 -3.29
CA THR A 181 -9.33 -8.67 -2.22
C THR A 181 -9.06 -7.21 -2.58
N PRO A 182 -8.89 -6.32 -1.59
CA PRO A 182 -8.52 -4.93 -1.85
C PRO A 182 -7.26 -4.83 -2.73
N ASN A 183 -7.30 -3.98 -3.76
CA ASN A 183 -6.17 -3.83 -4.70
C ASN A 183 -4.85 -3.47 -4.01
N HIS A 184 -4.91 -2.70 -2.90
CA HIS A 184 -3.73 -2.31 -2.13
C HIS A 184 -3.01 -3.51 -1.50
N LEU A 185 -3.72 -4.63 -1.30
CA LEU A 185 -3.13 -5.91 -0.87
C LEU A 185 -2.77 -6.80 -2.08
N TYR A 186 -3.52 -6.66 -3.19
CA TYR A 186 -3.31 -7.43 -4.41
C TYR A 186 -2.40 -6.66 -5.39
N SER A 187 -1.23 -6.31 -4.93
CA SER A 187 -0.21 -5.61 -5.69
C SER A 187 1.18 -6.01 -5.21
N TYR A 188 2.20 -5.72 -6.00
CA TYR A 188 3.58 -5.91 -5.57
C TYR A 188 3.97 -4.84 -4.56
N SER A 189 4.60 -5.23 -3.44
CA SER A 189 5.06 -4.30 -2.42
C SER A 189 6.13 -3.33 -2.92
N PHE A 190 6.88 -3.71 -3.94
CA PHE A 190 7.92 -2.87 -4.56
C PHE A 190 7.40 -1.97 -5.69
N GLU A 191 6.14 -2.14 -6.11
CA GLU A 191 5.49 -1.35 -7.16
C GLU A 191 4.05 -1.01 -6.74
N PRO A 192 3.86 -0.23 -5.66
CA PRO A 192 2.53 0.12 -5.19
C PRO A 192 1.84 1.03 -6.21
N ASN A 193 0.59 0.72 -6.54
CA ASN A 193 -0.26 1.58 -7.33
C ASN A 193 -1.24 2.33 -6.41
N HIS A 194 -1.32 3.64 -6.56
CA HIS A 194 -2.20 4.51 -5.78
C HIS A 194 -3.38 5.05 -6.60
N ASP A 195 -3.41 4.77 -7.91
CA ASP A 195 -4.41 5.28 -8.85
C ASP A 195 -5.45 4.21 -9.23
N TRP A 196 -5.80 3.32 -8.31
CA TRP A 196 -6.83 2.34 -8.53
C TRP A 196 -8.20 3.01 -8.70
N PRO A 197 -8.96 2.74 -9.78
CA PRO A 197 -10.27 3.37 -10.00
C PRO A 197 -11.36 2.87 -9.05
N GLU A 198 -11.18 1.66 -8.49
CA GLU A 198 -12.11 1.01 -7.58
C GLU A 198 -11.33 0.27 -6.49
N PHE A 199 -11.96 -0.01 -5.35
CA PHE A 199 -11.34 -0.73 -4.25
C PHE A 199 -11.10 -2.21 -4.59
N TYR A 200 -11.96 -2.81 -5.42
CA TYR A 200 -11.88 -4.14 -6.01
C TYR A 200 -11.93 -4.00 -7.53
N SER A 201 -10.81 -3.78 -8.17
CA SER A 201 -10.75 -3.43 -9.59
C SER A 201 -11.14 -4.60 -10.51
N GLN A 202 -11.61 -4.23 -11.70
CA GLN A 202 -11.93 -5.18 -12.76
C GLN A 202 -10.65 -5.81 -13.34
N GLY A 203 -10.83 -6.95 -14.02
CA GLY A 203 -9.72 -7.76 -14.52
C GLY A 203 -8.84 -7.06 -15.54
N ASP A 204 -9.37 -6.16 -16.35
CA ASP A 204 -8.62 -5.37 -17.32
C ASP A 204 -7.72 -4.32 -16.65
N VAL A 205 -8.18 -3.72 -15.55
CA VAL A 205 -7.37 -2.80 -14.74
C VAL A 205 -6.20 -3.53 -14.10
N LEU A 206 -6.44 -4.75 -13.58
CA LEU A 206 -5.40 -5.59 -13.01
C LEU A 206 -4.42 -6.08 -14.07
N LEU A 207 -4.91 -6.47 -15.24
CA LEU A 207 -4.05 -6.85 -16.36
C LEU A 207 -3.13 -5.70 -16.79
N ALA A 208 -3.65 -4.47 -16.80
CA ALA A 208 -2.85 -3.29 -17.15
C ALA A 208 -1.79 -2.93 -16.10
N TYR A 209 -1.97 -3.39 -14.86
CA TYR A 209 -0.98 -3.23 -13.79
C TYR A 209 0.21 -4.18 -13.96
N PHE A 210 0.02 -5.40 -14.48
CA PHE A 210 1.08 -6.38 -14.72
C PHE A 210 1.82 -6.15 -16.03
#